data_fd4ff3b554baa5bffd77e9e23b00839a
#
_entry.id   fd4ff3b554baa5bffd77e9e23b00839a
#
_cell.length_a   1.000
_cell.length_b   1.000
_cell.length_c   1.000
_cell.angle_alpha   90.00
_cell.angle_beta   90.00
_cell.angle_gamma   90.00
#
_symmetry.space_group_name_H-M   'P 1'
#
loop_
_entity.id
_entity.type
_entity.pdbx_description
1 polymer ?
#
loop_
_entity_poly.entity_id
_entity_poly.type
_entity_poly.pdbx_seq_one_letter_code
_entity_poly.pdbx_strand_id
1 'polypeptide(L)'
;NSMIGVLDIQSDQPQAFDIDDITVMQILADQLAASIDRARLLQQLEKNLSDMERAYGQFTREGWKTLGESGLLGKTGYRFDNIRIQPISEVPAHGDEVMKTGNSVVYDRKNTGADENKVSIPIKLRGQTIGVVSASLKDGYTKNTISTLELAIERLAQSLESARLYEQARLRADREQAIAQVAAN
;
A
#
# COMPACT_ATOMS: atom_id res chain seq x y z
N ASN A 1 -37.96 1.69 1.23
CA ASN A 1 -37.91 1.92 2.69
C ASN A 1 -37.76 0.56 3.36
N SER A 2 -36.62 0.29 3.99
CA SER A 2 -36.40 -0.90 4.83
C SER A 2 -36.47 -0.48 6.29
N MET A 3 -37.10 -1.30 7.13
CA MET A 3 -37.12 -1.09 8.57
C MET A 3 -35.72 -1.37 9.13
N ILE A 4 -35.14 -0.38 9.81
CA ILE A 4 -33.77 -0.47 10.39
C ILE A 4 -33.83 -0.96 11.83
N GLY A 5 -34.89 -0.64 12.54
CA GLY A 5 -35.10 -0.97 13.94
C GLY A 5 -36.45 -0.43 14.45
N VAL A 6 -36.64 -0.58 15.74
CA VAL A 6 -37.83 -0.07 16.47
C VAL A 6 -37.31 0.81 17.61
N LEU A 7 -37.89 1.99 17.77
CA LEU A 7 -37.71 2.83 18.94
C LEU A 7 -38.86 2.55 19.89
N ASP A 8 -38.58 1.98 21.06
CA ASP A 8 -39.55 1.76 22.12
C ASP A 8 -39.34 2.79 23.25
N ILE A 9 -40.41 3.46 23.63
CA ILE A 9 -40.40 4.47 24.68
C ILE A 9 -41.46 4.13 25.69
N GLN A 10 -41.12 4.06 26.96
CA GLN A 10 -41.99 3.62 28.03
C GLN A 10 -42.08 4.69 29.14
N SER A 11 -43.24 4.77 29.79
CA SER A 11 -43.47 5.60 30.97
C SER A 11 -44.24 4.80 32.03
N ASP A 12 -44.00 5.11 33.28
CA ASP A 12 -44.72 4.56 34.44
C ASP A 12 -46.01 5.35 34.76
N GLN A 13 -46.25 6.46 34.02
CA GLN A 13 -47.44 7.28 34.19
C GLN A 13 -48.48 6.96 33.11
N PRO A 14 -49.78 6.79 33.48
CA PRO A 14 -50.84 6.64 32.49
C PRO A 14 -51.01 7.90 31.67
N GLN A 15 -51.21 7.75 30.36
CA GLN A 15 -51.40 8.87 29.41
C GLN A 15 -50.22 9.86 29.36
N ALA A 16 -48.98 9.33 29.51
CA ALA A 16 -47.78 10.13 29.56
C ALA A 16 -47.39 10.78 28.22
N PHE A 17 -47.95 10.33 27.11
CA PHE A 17 -47.63 10.81 25.76
C PHE A 17 -48.87 11.37 25.08
N ASP A 18 -48.76 12.57 24.57
CA ASP A 18 -49.75 13.21 23.70
C ASP A 18 -49.38 13.12 22.21
N ILE A 19 -50.21 13.72 21.33
CA ILE A 19 -50.01 13.67 19.88
C ILE A 19 -48.74 14.41 19.47
N ASP A 20 -48.39 15.47 20.16
CA ASP A 20 -47.20 16.29 19.88
C ASP A 20 -45.94 15.51 20.28
N ASP A 21 -45.97 14.81 21.41
CA ASP A 21 -44.90 13.93 21.84
C ASP A 21 -44.65 12.80 20.82
N ILE A 22 -45.71 12.16 20.32
CA ILE A 22 -45.62 11.13 19.29
C ILE A 22 -44.95 11.68 18.01
N THR A 23 -45.32 12.89 17.62
CA THR A 23 -44.74 13.53 16.43
C THR A 23 -43.27 13.83 16.61
N VAL A 24 -42.85 14.33 17.76
CA VAL A 24 -41.43 14.55 18.07
C VAL A 24 -40.64 13.24 18.09
N MET A 25 -41.21 12.18 18.68
CA MET A 25 -40.59 10.86 18.72
C MET A 25 -40.42 10.24 17.34
N GLN A 26 -41.38 10.44 16.43
CA GLN A 26 -41.27 10.00 15.04
C GLN A 26 -40.11 10.72 14.31
N ILE A 27 -39.99 12.04 14.47
CA ILE A 27 -38.89 12.82 13.89
C ILE A 27 -37.56 12.33 14.45
N LEU A 28 -37.44 12.06 15.73
CA LEU A 28 -36.23 11.51 16.36
C LEU A 28 -35.93 10.14 15.83
N ALA A 29 -36.90 9.26 15.68
CA ALA A 29 -36.73 7.92 15.11
C ALA A 29 -36.19 7.99 13.67
N ASP A 30 -36.75 8.89 12.85
CA ASP A 30 -36.28 9.09 11.46
C ASP A 30 -34.86 9.64 11.42
N GLN A 31 -34.49 10.57 12.29
CA GLN A 31 -33.13 11.10 12.38
C GLN A 31 -32.12 10.04 12.85
N LEU A 32 -32.49 9.22 13.84
CA LEU A 32 -31.68 8.10 14.30
C LEU A 32 -31.48 7.06 13.19
N ALA A 33 -32.56 6.69 12.50
CA ALA A 33 -32.50 5.79 11.38
C ALA A 33 -31.55 6.29 10.28
N ALA A 34 -31.68 7.55 9.87
CA ALA A 34 -30.81 8.16 8.89
C ALA A 34 -29.33 8.21 9.35
N SER A 35 -29.10 8.47 10.64
CA SER A 35 -27.75 8.50 11.22
C SER A 35 -27.10 7.12 11.24
N ILE A 36 -27.85 6.08 11.62
CA ILE A 36 -27.39 4.69 11.62
C ILE A 36 -27.08 4.23 10.20
N ASP A 37 -27.92 4.58 9.24
CA ASP A 37 -27.73 4.20 7.83
C ASP A 37 -26.47 4.85 7.25
N ARG A 38 -26.24 6.13 7.53
CA ARG A 38 -25.00 6.83 7.16
C ARG A 38 -23.76 6.19 7.77
N ALA A 39 -23.82 5.83 9.05
CA ALA A 39 -22.71 5.19 9.74
C ALA A 39 -22.38 3.82 9.12
N ARG A 40 -23.41 3.02 8.78
CA ARG A 40 -23.24 1.73 8.10
C ARG A 40 -22.64 1.89 6.71
N LEU A 41 -23.11 2.87 5.92
CA LEU A 41 -22.56 3.14 4.59
C LEU A 41 -21.09 3.56 4.65
N LEU A 42 -20.72 4.44 5.59
CA LEU A 42 -19.34 4.84 5.80
C LEU A 42 -18.44 3.64 6.15
N GLN A 43 -18.87 2.81 7.09
CA GLN A 43 -18.16 1.61 7.49
C GLN A 43 -17.98 0.62 6.31
N GLN A 44 -19.02 0.47 5.49
CA GLN A 44 -18.94 -0.39 4.31
C GLN A 44 -17.99 0.17 3.25
N LEU A 45 -17.97 1.49 3.08
CA LEU A 45 -17.07 2.18 2.16
C LEU A 45 -15.61 2.05 2.60
N GLU A 46 -15.31 2.24 3.88
CA GLU A 46 -13.98 2.02 4.45
C GLU A 46 -13.51 0.57 4.27
N LYS A 47 -14.39 -0.39 4.53
CA LYS A 47 -14.09 -1.81 4.31
C LYS A 47 -13.79 -2.09 2.84
N ASN A 48 -14.62 -1.61 1.93
CA ASN A 48 -14.41 -1.82 0.49
C ASN A 48 -13.09 -1.20 0.01
N LEU A 49 -12.73 0.00 0.48
CA LEU A 49 -11.45 0.63 0.19
C LEU A 49 -10.29 -0.22 0.69
N SER A 50 -10.35 -0.70 1.93
CA SER A 50 -9.31 -1.58 2.50
C SER A 50 -9.17 -2.89 1.71
N ASP A 51 -10.27 -3.50 1.30
CA ASP A 51 -10.25 -4.73 0.51
C ASP A 51 -9.68 -4.49 -0.90
N MET A 52 -10.01 -3.36 -1.54
CA MET A 52 -9.41 -2.94 -2.81
C MET A 52 -7.90 -2.70 -2.67
N GLU A 53 -7.46 -1.97 -1.65
CA GLU A 53 -6.04 -1.72 -1.41
C GLU A 53 -5.26 -3.03 -1.22
N ARG A 54 -5.82 -3.98 -0.47
CA ARG A 54 -5.24 -5.32 -0.29
C ARG A 54 -5.13 -6.08 -1.62
N ALA A 55 -6.20 -6.11 -2.39
CA ALA A 55 -6.22 -6.80 -3.69
C ALA A 55 -5.19 -6.19 -4.65
N TYR A 56 -5.18 -4.87 -4.79
CA TYR A 56 -4.18 -4.17 -5.62
C TYR A 56 -2.75 -4.38 -5.12
N GLY A 57 -2.55 -4.41 -3.79
CA GLY A 57 -1.24 -4.71 -3.21
C GLY A 57 -0.74 -6.10 -3.59
N GLN A 58 -1.60 -7.12 -3.57
CA GLN A 58 -1.25 -8.48 -4.00
C GLN A 58 -0.89 -8.53 -5.49
N PHE A 59 -1.70 -7.93 -6.38
CA PHE A 59 -1.37 -7.83 -7.80
C PHE A 59 -0.04 -7.13 -8.06
N THR A 60 0.26 -6.08 -7.31
CA THR A 60 1.54 -5.38 -7.40
C THR A 60 2.68 -6.32 -7.02
N ARG A 61 2.59 -7.02 -5.89
CA ARG A 61 3.62 -7.96 -5.43
C ARG A 61 3.84 -9.10 -6.42
N GLU A 62 2.78 -9.73 -6.91
CA GLU A 62 2.87 -10.82 -7.89
C GLU A 62 3.49 -10.33 -9.21
N GLY A 63 3.09 -9.17 -9.69
CA GLY A 63 3.67 -8.57 -10.89
C GLY A 63 5.17 -8.30 -10.78
N TRP A 64 5.64 -7.83 -9.62
CA TRP A 64 7.07 -7.63 -9.37
C TRP A 64 7.83 -8.94 -9.17
N LYS A 65 7.22 -9.93 -8.51
CA LYS A 65 7.79 -11.27 -8.37
C LYS A 65 7.98 -11.94 -9.74
N THR A 66 6.97 -11.90 -10.59
CA THR A 66 7.03 -12.46 -11.95
C THR A 66 8.12 -11.78 -12.80
N LEU A 67 8.30 -10.48 -12.68
CA LEU A 67 9.40 -9.75 -13.35
C LEU A 67 10.78 -10.19 -12.85
N GLY A 68 10.94 -10.42 -11.54
CA GLY A 68 12.17 -10.96 -10.97
C GLY A 68 12.48 -12.38 -11.46
N GLU A 69 11.46 -13.23 -11.58
CA GLU A 69 11.58 -14.61 -12.02
C GLU A 69 11.77 -14.75 -13.54
N SER A 70 11.22 -13.82 -14.33
CA SER A 70 11.32 -13.84 -15.80
C SER A 70 12.71 -13.54 -16.37
N GLY A 71 13.67 -13.17 -15.51
CA GLY A 71 15.02 -12.80 -15.91
C GLY A 71 15.12 -11.45 -16.63
N LEU A 72 14.00 -10.72 -16.83
CA LEU A 72 14.00 -9.39 -17.43
C LEU A 72 14.78 -8.37 -16.59
N LEU A 73 14.78 -8.53 -15.26
CA LEU A 73 15.63 -7.78 -14.34
C LEU A 73 17.00 -8.41 -14.11
N GLY A 74 17.26 -9.56 -14.74
CA GLY A 74 18.55 -10.23 -14.83
C GLY A 74 19.11 -10.82 -13.54
N LYS A 75 18.84 -10.23 -12.38
CA LYS A 75 19.34 -10.64 -11.05
C LYS A 75 18.56 -9.95 -9.94
N THR A 76 18.76 -10.40 -8.71
CA THR A 76 18.01 -10.00 -7.52
C THR A 76 18.18 -8.51 -7.15
N GLY A 77 19.24 -7.85 -7.63
CA GLY A 77 19.47 -6.44 -7.36
C GLY A 77 20.71 -5.86 -8.04
N TYR A 78 20.98 -4.61 -7.75
CA TYR A 78 22.14 -3.87 -8.27
C TYR A 78 22.86 -3.17 -7.12
N ARG A 79 24.19 -3.15 -7.19
CA ARG A 79 25.08 -2.40 -6.30
C ARG A 79 25.75 -1.29 -7.07
N PHE A 80 25.73 -0.08 -6.52
CA PHE A 80 26.49 1.06 -7.00
C PHE A 80 27.62 1.36 -6.02
N ASP A 81 28.86 1.36 -6.48
CA ASP A 81 30.07 1.60 -5.68
C ASP A 81 30.69 2.98 -5.92
N ASN A 82 29.88 3.98 -6.28
CA ASN A 82 30.23 5.34 -6.70
C ASN A 82 30.91 5.42 -8.08
N ILE A 83 31.19 4.31 -8.76
CA ILE A 83 31.85 4.26 -10.05
C ILE A 83 31.07 3.40 -11.03
N ARG A 84 30.63 2.22 -10.61
CA ARG A 84 30.01 1.21 -11.46
C ARG A 84 28.73 0.65 -10.85
N ILE A 85 27.80 0.31 -11.72
CA ILE A 85 26.61 -0.47 -11.36
C ILE A 85 26.91 -1.93 -11.67
N GLN A 86 26.80 -2.78 -10.65
CA GLN A 86 27.05 -4.21 -10.76
C GLN A 86 25.80 -4.98 -10.32
N PRO A 87 25.37 -5.99 -11.08
CA PRO A 87 24.28 -6.87 -10.66
C PRO A 87 24.73 -7.72 -9.47
N ILE A 88 23.85 -7.90 -8.48
CA ILE A 88 24.06 -8.74 -7.31
C ILE A 88 22.98 -9.81 -7.22
N SER A 89 23.35 -10.98 -6.71
CA SER A 89 22.41 -12.08 -6.46
C SER A 89 22.04 -12.22 -4.98
N GLU A 90 22.76 -11.54 -4.10
CA GLU A 90 22.57 -11.62 -2.67
C GLU A 90 21.74 -10.43 -2.17
N VAL A 91 20.79 -10.71 -1.28
CA VAL A 91 20.06 -9.67 -0.56
C VAL A 91 21.03 -8.97 0.39
N PRO A 92 21.08 -7.64 0.43
CA PRO A 92 21.93 -6.92 1.38
C PRO A 92 21.66 -7.37 2.83
N ALA A 93 22.71 -7.36 3.65
CA ALA A 93 22.54 -7.62 5.08
C ALA A 93 21.36 -6.82 5.63
N HIS A 94 20.46 -7.46 6.39
CA HIS A 94 19.23 -6.87 6.93
C HIS A 94 18.13 -6.52 5.90
N GLY A 95 18.32 -6.78 4.62
CA GLY A 95 17.29 -6.61 3.61
C GLY A 95 16.05 -7.47 3.89
N ASP A 96 16.26 -8.69 4.38
CA ASP A 96 15.18 -9.61 4.73
C ASP A 96 14.29 -9.10 5.86
N GLU A 97 14.86 -8.41 6.85
CA GLU A 97 14.12 -7.79 7.95
C GLU A 97 13.25 -6.65 7.44
N VAL A 98 13.82 -5.77 6.62
CA VAL A 98 13.10 -4.67 5.99
C VAL A 98 12.01 -5.17 5.04
N MET A 99 12.26 -6.24 4.28
CA MET A 99 11.26 -6.88 3.42
C MET A 99 10.08 -7.43 4.20
N LYS A 100 10.32 -8.00 5.38
CA LYS A 100 9.27 -8.57 6.22
C LYS A 100 8.49 -7.52 7.01
N THR A 101 9.20 -6.56 7.61
CA THR A 101 8.58 -5.55 8.49
C THR A 101 8.03 -4.37 7.72
N GLY A 102 8.58 -4.08 6.54
CA GLY A 102 8.26 -2.89 5.77
C GLY A 102 8.72 -1.59 6.43
N ASN A 103 9.61 -1.64 7.42
CA ASN A 103 10.12 -0.47 8.11
C ASN A 103 11.58 -0.24 7.78
N SER A 104 11.99 1.04 7.73
CA SER A 104 13.39 1.41 7.55
C SER A 104 14.19 1.00 8.78
N VAL A 105 15.38 0.44 8.58
CA VAL A 105 16.28 0.00 9.65
C VAL A 105 17.62 0.72 9.46
N VAL A 106 18.14 1.21 10.58
CA VAL A 106 19.41 1.93 10.62
C VAL A 106 20.39 1.15 11.50
N TYR A 107 21.55 0.89 10.97
CA TYR A 107 22.65 0.21 11.64
C TYR A 107 23.76 1.20 11.93
N ASP A 108 23.92 1.53 13.20
CA ASP A 108 24.96 2.42 13.66
C ASP A 108 26.27 1.63 13.84
N ARG A 109 27.36 2.15 13.26
CA ARG A 109 28.72 1.65 13.43
C ARG A 109 29.08 1.41 14.89
N LYS A 110 28.63 2.29 15.80
CA LYS A 110 28.93 2.18 17.23
C LYS A 110 28.30 0.99 17.91
N ASN A 111 27.14 0.54 17.42
CA ASN A 111 26.34 -0.53 18.05
C ASN A 111 26.55 -1.90 17.42
N THR A 112 27.07 -1.96 16.18
CA THR A 112 27.12 -3.22 15.41
C THR A 112 28.54 -3.68 15.10
N GLY A 113 29.58 -2.88 15.41
CA GLY A 113 30.96 -3.19 15.03
C GLY A 113 31.20 -3.15 13.50
N ALA A 114 30.28 -2.59 12.74
CA ALA A 114 30.43 -2.41 11.28
C ALA A 114 31.39 -1.25 10.99
N ASP A 115 32.05 -1.28 9.83
CA ASP A 115 32.97 -0.21 9.41
C ASP A 115 32.28 1.09 9.04
N GLU A 116 30.99 1.03 8.68
CA GLU A 116 30.18 2.18 8.21
C GLU A 116 28.76 2.12 8.78
N ASN A 117 28.15 3.30 8.92
CA ASN A 117 26.71 3.37 9.19
C ASN A 117 25.94 2.93 7.95
N LYS A 118 24.97 2.06 8.12
CA LYS A 118 24.11 1.57 7.03
C LYS A 118 22.65 1.86 7.31
N VAL A 119 21.94 2.25 6.28
CA VAL A 119 20.48 2.40 6.32
C VAL A 119 19.87 1.51 5.25
N SER A 120 18.85 0.76 5.61
CA SER A 120 18.06 -0.05 4.69
C SER A 120 16.62 0.44 4.72
N ILE A 121 16.11 0.84 3.56
CA ILE A 121 14.81 1.50 3.39
C ILE A 121 13.97 0.66 2.43
N PRO A 122 12.70 0.34 2.77
CA PRO A 122 11.83 -0.42 1.89
C PRO A 122 11.38 0.40 0.68
N ILE A 123 11.39 -0.21 -0.49
CA ILE A 123 10.69 0.30 -1.67
C ILE A 123 9.24 -0.12 -1.56
N LYS A 124 8.33 0.83 -1.31
CA LYS A 124 6.91 0.54 -1.12
C LYS A 124 6.07 1.03 -2.29
N LEU A 125 5.16 0.18 -2.73
CA LEU A 125 4.09 0.52 -3.67
C LEU A 125 2.76 0.05 -3.10
N ARG A 126 1.81 0.97 -2.97
CA ARG A 126 0.46 0.67 -2.46
C ARG A 126 0.48 -0.14 -1.16
N GLY A 127 1.33 0.26 -0.22
CA GLY A 127 1.48 -0.41 1.07
C GLY A 127 2.26 -1.74 1.05
N GLN A 128 2.67 -2.24 -0.13
CA GLN A 128 3.46 -3.46 -0.27
C GLN A 128 4.94 -3.16 -0.46
N THR A 129 5.80 -3.86 0.27
CA THR A 129 7.25 -3.81 0.07
C THR A 129 7.61 -4.68 -1.14
N ILE A 130 8.15 -4.05 -2.18
CA ILE A 130 8.57 -4.70 -3.44
C ILE A 130 10.08 -4.87 -3.54
N GLY A 131 10.83 -4.19 -2.69
CA GLY A 131 12.30 -4.23 -2.67
C GLY A 131 12.87 -3.45 -1.50
N VAL A 132 14.20 -3.40 -1.43
CA VAL A 132 14.95 -2.67 -0.40
C VAL A 132 16.09 -1.90 -1.05
N VAL A 133 16.29 -0.67 -0.62
CA VAL A 133 17.49 0.12 -0.91
C VAL A 133 18.36 0.18 0.34
N SER A 134 19.60 -0.26 0.23
CA SER A 134 20.58 -0.13 1.32
C SER A 134 21.67 0.84 0.92
N ALA A 135 21.99 1.79 1.79
CA ALA A 135 23.02 2.79 1.60
C ALA A 135 23.99 2.82 2.77
N SER A 136 25.28 3.00 2.45
CA SER A 136 26.32 3.27 3.45
C SER A 136 26.51 4.79 3.60
N LEU A 137 26.53 5.27 4.82
CA LEU A 137 26.63 6.69 5.17
C LEU A 137 27.92 6.94 5.95
N LYS A 138 28.92 7.57 5.30
CA LYS A 138 30.25 7.80 5.88
C LYS A 138 30.21 8.79 7.05
N ASP A 139 29.44 9.86 6.91
CA ASP A 139 29.44 11.00 7.86
C ASP A 139 28.36 10.88 8.94
N GLY A 140 27.80 9.68 9.13
CA GLY A 140 26.67 9.48 10.02
C GLY A 140 25.32 9.80 9.34
N TYR A 141 24.27 9.81 10.14
CA TYR A 141 22.92 10.09 9.64
C TYR A 141 22.16 10.97 10.64
N THR A 142 21.30 11.80 10.11
CA THR A 142 20.31 12.56 10.85
C THR A 142 18.92 12.06 10.50
N LYS A 143 17.93 12.37 11.33
CA LYS A 143 16.52 12.09 11.01
C LYS A 143 16.11 12.67 9.66
N ASN A 144 16.62 13.86 9.36
CA ASN A 144 16.37 14.56 8.08
C ASN A 144 16.98 13.82 6.89
N THR A 145 18.18 13.24 7.04
CA THR A 145 18.83 12.42 6.00
C THR A 145 17.97 11.20 5.64
N ILE A 146 17.46 10.51 6.66
CA ILE A 146 16.61 9.32 6.46
C ILE A 146 15.30 9.70 5.76
N SER A 147 14.61 10.76 6.21
CA SER A 147 13.37 11.23 5.60
C SER A 147 13.57 11.65 4.14
N THR A 148 14.69 12.28 3.81
CA THR A 148 15.02 12.65 2.42
C THR A 148 15.24 11.42 1.55
N LEU A 149 15.92 10.40 2.07
CA LEU A 149 16.13 9.12 1.37
C LEU A 149 14.80 8.40 1.16
N GLU A 150 13.95 8.34 2.18
CA GLU A 150 12.62 7.72 2.08
C GLU A 150 11.79 8.38 0.99
N LEU A 151 11.76 9.72 0.92
CA LEU A 151 11.05 10.46 -0.12
C LEU A 151 11.61 10.17 -1.53
N ALA A 152 12.94 10.10 -1.65
CA ALA A 152 13.59 9.77 -2.92
C ALA A 152 13.24 8.35 -3.38
N ILE A 153 13.22 7.39 -2.46
CA ILE A 153 12.88 5.99 -2.71
C ILE A 153 11.39 5.84 -3.07
N GLU A 154 10.51 6.61 -2.46
CA GLU A 154 9.09 6.65 -2.83
C GLU A 154 8.89 7.11 -4.28
N ARG A 155 9.60 8.16 -4.69
CA ARG A 155 9.58 8.62 -6.10
C ARG A 155 10.15 7.58 -7.05
N LEU A 156 11.23 6.91 -6.64
CA LEU A 156 11.80 5.80 -7.41
C LEU A 156 10.79 4.67 -7.59
N ALA A 157 10.08 4.29 -6.53
CA ALA A 157 9.05 3.26 -6.57
C ALA A 157 7.95 3.59 -7.59
N GLN A 158 7.47 4.84 -7.61
CA GLN A 158 6.46 5.31 -8.56
C GLN A 158 6.98 5.26 -10.01
N SER A 159 8.24 5.66 -10.23
CA SER A 159 8.86 5.62 -11.55
C SER A 159 9.03 4.19 -12.06
N LEU A 160 9.45 3.27 -11.19
CA LEU A 160 9.59 1.85 -11.51
C LEU A 160 8.23 1.22 -11.87
N GLU A 161 7.18 1.53 -11.12
CA GLU A 161 5.84 1.03 -11.43
C GLU A 161 5.32 1.56 -12.77
N SER A 162 5.55 2.83 -13.07
CA SER A 162 5.20 3.42 -14.35
C SER A 162 5.92 2.73 -15.51
N ALA A 163 7.22 2.47 -15.37
CA ALA A 163 8.02 1.76 -16.37
C ALA A 163 7.52 0.32 -16.57
N ARG A 164 7.22 -0.40 -15.47
CA ARG A 164 6.66 -1.74 -15.51
C ARG A 164 5.33 -1.80 -16.26
N LEU A 165 4.42 -0.90 -15.94
CA LEU A 165 3.10 -0.83 -16.59
C LEU A 165 3.21 -0.49 -18.07
N TYR A 166 4.12 0.40 -18.44
CA TYR A 166 4.38 0.74 -19.84
C TYR A 166 4.90 -0.48 -20.62
N GLU A 167 5.89 -1.19 -20.08
CA GLU A 167 6.43 -2.39 -20.73
C GLU A 167 5.38 -3.50 -20.86
N GLN A 168 4.56 -3.67 -19.84
CA GLN A 168 3.47 -4.65 -19.87
C GLN A 168 2.41 -4.28 -20.94
N ALA A 169 2.07 -3.02 -21.08
CA ALA A 169 1.15 -2.54 -22.12
C ALA A 169 1.73 -2.76 -23.52
N ARG A 170 3.02 -2.46 -23.70
CA ARG A 170 3.74 -2.68 -24.96
C ARG A 170 3.73 -4.15 -25.38
N LEU A 171 4.11 -5.05 -24.46
CA LEU A 171 4.11 -6.49 -24.73
C LEU A 171 2.72 -7.03 -25.09
N ARG A 172 1.66 -6.47 -24.51
CA ARG A 172 0.28 -6.83 -24.87
C ARG A 172 -0.05 -6.36 -26.29
N ALA A 173 0.27 -5.12 -26.63
CA ALA A 173 0.04 -4.58 -27.96
C ALA A 173 0.80 -5.38 -29.03
N ASP A 174 2.05 -5.72 -28.80
CA ASP A 174 2.87 -6.54 -29.71
C ASP A 174 2.23 -7.93 -29.93
N ARG A 175 1.70 -8.56 -28.87
CA ARG A 175 1.02 -9.86 -28.98
C ARG A 175 -0.30 -9.76 -29.75
N GLU A 176 -1.10 -8.75 -29.49
CA GLU A 176 -2.38 -8.52 -30.21
C GLU A 176 -2.12 -8.27 -31.68
N GLN A 177 -1.10 -7.50 -32.03
CA GLN A 177 -0.69 -7.28 -33.41
C GLN A 177 -0.24 -8.57 -34.11
N ALA A 178 0.57 -9.40 -33.40
CA ALA A 178 1.00 -10.68 -33.95
C ALA A 178 -0.17 -11.64 -34.20
N ILE A 179 -1.14 -11.71 -33.26
CA ILE A 179 -2.36 -12.52 -33.42
C ILE A 179 -3.19 -12.02 -34.58
N ALA A 180 -3.39 -10.72 -34.72
CA ALA A 180 -4.14 -10.13 -35.84
C ALA A 180 -3.51 -10.43 -37.20
N GLN A 181 -2.17 -10.40 -37.29
CA GLN A 181 -1.46 -10.76 -38.53
C GLN A 181 -1.61 -12.23 -38.90
N VAL A 182 -1.60 -13.13 -37.92
CA VAL A 182 -1.82 -14.58 -38.15
C VAL A 182 -3.26 -14.88 -38.58
N ALA A 183 -4.24 -14.17 -38.03
CA ALA A 183 -5.66 -14.34 -38.35
C ALA A 183 -6.07 -13.75 -39.71
N ALA A 184 -5.24 -12.87 -40.28
CA ALA A 184 -5.50 -12.23 -41.58
C ALA A 184 -4.90 -12.98 -42.78
N ASN A 185 -4.10 -14.03 -42.54
CA ASN A 185 -3.53 -14.93 -43.56
C ASN A 185 -4.28 -16.26 -43.60
#